data_d32129fb9bc6be3bd82e84fab2c924bd
#
_entry.id   d32129fb9bc6be3bd82e84fab2c924bd
#
_cell.length_a   1.000
_cell.length_b   1.000
_cell.length_c   1.000
_cell.angle_alpha   90.00
_cell.angle_beta   90.00
_cell.angle_gamma   90.00
#
_symmetry.space_group_name_H-M   'P 1'
#
loop_
_entity.id
_entity.type
_entity.pdbx_description
1 polymer ?
#
loop_
_entity_poly.entity_id
_entity_poly.type
_entity_poly.pdbx_seq_one_letter_code
_entity_poly.pdbx_strand_id
1 'polypeptide(L)'
;MNELVEAMRRVCPIRGSFHFVRADRGGALIETALAMPLLSLLLLGASEFGLVDYEAIEVTNAAKAGVQYGAQSGTNAADTTGIQHAATLDAPNITLGTTTASLSYICSDGTTPTGTPLACLSGVAIETILTVKTQATFNPVIHVPFVTPAFTLYGQATQKVLQ
;
A
#
# COMPACT_ATOMS: atom_id res chain seq x y z
N MET A 1 77.58 -47.70 18.83
CA MET A 1 76.78 -47.12 17.75
C MET A 1 75.26 -47.14 18.07
N ASN A 2 74.86 -47.79 19.15
CA ASN A 2 73.38 -47.83 19.55
C ASN A 2 72.98 -46.74 20.58
N GLU A 3 73.94 -46.17 21.33
CA GLU A 3 73.61 -45.14 22.32
C GLU A 3 73.29 -43.77 21.74
N LEU A 4 73.80 -43.45 20.57
CA LEU A 4 73.51 -42.19 19.88
C LEU A 4 72.15 -42.14 19.27
N VAL A 5 71.55 -43.32 18.92
CA VAL A 5 70.25 -43.42 18.38
C VAL A 5 69.15 -43.26 19.44
N GLU A 6 69.41 -43.73 20.68
CA GLU A 6 68.48 -43.54 21.81
C GLU A 6 68.52 -42.09 22.35
N ALA A 7 69.63 -41.39 22.29
CA ALA A 7 69.69 -39.97 22.66
C ALA A 7 68.90 -39.08 21.74
N MET A 8 68.85 -39.38 20.44
CA MET A 8 68.01 -38.62 19.47
C MET A 8 66.53 -38.85 19.62
N ARG A 9 66.06 -39.93 20.23
CA ARG A 9 64.63 -40.18 20.48
C ARG A 9 64.04 -39.39 21.64
N ARG A 10 64.86 -38.80 22.48
CA ARG A 10 64.39 -38.06 23.65
C ARG A 10 64.24 -36.54 23.44
N VAL A 11 64.61 -36.01 22.27
CA VAL A 11 64.72 -34.57 22.08
C VAL A 11 63.48 -33.92 21.45
N CYS A 12 62.47 -34.68 21.04
CA CYS A 12 61.30 -33.95 20.49
C CYS A 12 59.98 -34.69 20.71
N PRO A 13 59.31 -34.60 21.86
CA PRO A 13 57.88 -34.78 21.92
C PRO A 13 57.23 -33.42 21.61
N ILE A 14 57.35 -32.95 20.38
CA ILE A 14 56.40 -31.92 19.92
C ILE A 14 55.06 -32.64 19.67
N ARG A 15 54.45 -33.02 20.78
CA ARG A 15 53.02 -33.28 20.82
C ARG A 15 52.33 -31.93 20.92
N GLY A 16 52.46 -31.15 19.87
CA GLY A 16 51.57 -30.01 19.65
C GLY A 16 50.15 -30.54 19.47
N SER A 17 49.42 -30.70 20.58
CA SER A 17 47.97 -30.69 20.52
C SER A 17 47.59 -29.37 19.90
N PHE A 18 47.39 -29.36 18.57
CA PHE A 18 46.59 -28.33 17.94
C PHE A 18 45.19 -28.45 18.51
N HIS A 19 44.99 -27.80 19.67
CA HIS A 19 43.64 -27.44 20.07
C HIS A 19 43.16 -26.47 18.98
N PHE A 20 42.46 -27.01 18.01
CA PHE A 20 41.49 -26.23 17.24
C PHE A 20 40.56 -25.63 18.27
N VAL A 21 40.88 -24.46 18.77
CA VAL A 21 39.91 -23.61 19.45
C VAL A 21 38.82 -23.41 18.42
N ARG A 22 37.76 -24.20 18.58
CA ARG A 22 36.52 -24.05 17.82
C ARG A 22 36.04 -22.64 18.12
N ALA A 23 36.44 -21.72 17.27
CA ALA A 23 35.97 -20.35 17.32
C ALA A 23 34.54 -20.33 16.76
N ASP A 24 33.58 -20.84 17.52
CA ASP A 24 32.15 -20.74 17.23
C ASP A 24 31.69 -19.28 17.09
N ARG A 25 32.54 -18.34 17.52
CA ARG A 25 32.29 -16.89 17.40
C ARG A 25 32.38 -16.37 15.96
N GLY A 26 33.13 -17.01 15.07
CA GLY A 26 33.19 -16.62 13.66
C GLY A 26 32.02 -17.08 12.83
N GLY A 27 31.43 -18.22 13.14
CA GLY A 27 30.26 -18.76 12.45
C GLY A 27 29.04 -17.86 12.57
N ALA A 28 28.72 -17.39 13.78
CA ALA A 28 27.61 -16.49 14.05
C ALA A 28 27.73 -15.15 13.31
N LEU A 29 28.96 -14.63 13.15
CA LEU A 29 29.17 -13.39 12.39
C LEU A 29 28.90 -13.56 10.90
N ILE A 30 29.31 -14.68 10.33
CA ILE A 30 29.07 -15.00 8.91
C ILE A 30 27.57 -15.21 8.68
N GLU A 31 26.89 -15.93 9.56
CA GLU A 31 25.45 -16.16 9.49
C GLU A 31 24.68 -14.84 9.58
N THR A 32 25.04 -13.96 10.52
CA THR A 32 24.45 -12.63 10.63
C THR A 32 24.73 -11.78 9.40
N ALA A 33 25.96 -11.82 8.87
CA ALA A 33 26.32 -11.07 7.66
C ALA A 33 25.52 -11.50 6.42
N LEU A 34 25.14 -12.77 6.32
CA LEU A 34 24.30 -13.29 5.25
C LEU A 34 22.80 -13.01 5.49
N ALA A 35 22.35 -13.04 6.74
CA ALA A 35 20.95 -12.78 7.09
C ALA A 35 20.59 -11.30 7.00
N MET A 36 21.50 -10.39 7.35
CA MET A 36 21.25 -8.94 7.38
C MET A 36 20.74 -8.35 6.05
N PRO A 37 21.34 -8.64 4.89
CA PRO A 37 20.83 -8.13 3.61
C PRO A 37 19.41 -8.60 3.32
N LEU A 38 19.10 -9.87 3.62
CA LEU A 38 17.75 -10.42 3.41
C LEU A 38 16.73 -9.75 4.33
N LEU A 39 17.06 -9.59 5.61
CA LEU A 39 16.19 -8.89 6.57
C LEU A 39 15.99 -7.42 6.17
N SER A 40 17.04 -6.76 5.70
CA SER A 40 16.94 -5.37 5.23
C SER A 40 15.98 -5.25 4.04
N LEU A 41 16.07 -6.15 3.06
CA LEU A 41 15.17 -6.18 1.91
C LEU A 41 13.71 -6.42 2.33
N LEU A 42 13.48 -7.32 3.29
CA LEU A 42 12.13 -7.58 3.80
C LEU A 42 11.56 -6.34 4.52
N LEU A 43 12.36 -5.66 5.35
CA LEU A 43 11.95 -4.43 6.04
C LEU A 43 11.63 -3.30 5.07
N LEU A 44 12.47 -3.11 4.05
CA LEU A 44 12.25 -2.10 3.01
C LEU A 44 10.98 -2.42 2.22
N GLY A 45 10.79 -3.67 1.81
CA GLY A 45 9.58 -4.10 1.12
C GLY A 45 8.32 -3.89 1.96
N ALA A 46 8.35 -4.26 3.24
CA ALA A 46 7.24 -4.04 4.15
C ALA A 46 6.90 -2.55 4.33
N SER A 47 7.91 -1.68 4.38
CA SER A 47 7.73 -0.24 4.46
C SER A 47 7.04 0.34 3.22
N GLU A 48 7.45 -0.09 2.02
CA GLU A 48 6.81 0.33 0.76
C GLU A 48 5.35 -0.11 0.69
N PHE A 49 5.04 -1.35 1.06
CA PHE A 49 3.66 -1.82 1.13
C PHE A 49 2.81 -0.99 2.09
N GLY A 50 3.37 -0.64 3.26
CA GLY A 50 2.68 0.22 4.23
C GLY A 50 2.38 1.61 3.67
N LEU A 51 3.28 2.20 2.89
CA LEU A 51 3.06 3.49 2.23
C LEU A 51 1.97 3.41 1.15
N VAL A 52 1.97 2.34 0.33
CA VAL A 52 0.92 2.10 -0.68
C VAL A 52 -0.46 1.99 -0.02
N ASP A 53 -0.57 1.18 1.04
CA ASP A 53 -1.83 0.99 1.76
C ASP A 53 -2.31 2.30 2.40
N TYR A 54 -1.40 3.08 2.97
CA TYR A 54 -1.71 4.38 3.54
C TYR A 54 -2.28 5.33 2.49
N GLU A 55 -1.61 5.50 1.34
CA GLU A 55 -2.11 6.35 0.26
C GLU A 55 -3.42 5.82 -0.34
N ALA A 56 -3.60 4.51 -0.47
CA ALA A 56 -4.85 3.92 -0.96
C ALA A 56 -6.03 4.23 -0.03
N ILE A 57 -5.81 4.23 1.29
CA ILE A 57 -6.80 4.64 2.28
C ILE A 57 -7.12 6.12 2.14
N GLU A 58 -6.13 7.00 2.00
CA GLU A 58 -6.35 8.44 1.80
C GLU A 58 -7.13 8.73 0.52
N VAL A 59 -6.77 8.11 -0.61
CA VAL A 59 -7.52 8.25 -1.87
C VAL A 59 -8.99 7.82 -1.71
N THR A 60 -9.22 6.72 -0.99
CA THR A 60 -10.59 6.23 -0.73
C THR A 60 -11.36 7.17 0.21
N ASN A 61 -10.72 7.71 1.24
CA ASN A 61 -11.35 8.66 2.16
C ASN A 61 -11.68 9.98 1.44
N ALA A 62 -10.79 10.46 0.57
CA ALA A 62 -11.08 11.60 -0.28
C ALA A 62 -12.36 11.42 -1.11
N ALA A 63 -12.57 10.23 -1.70
CA ALA A 63 -13.80 9.92 -2.41
C ALA A 63 -15.02 9.97 -1.48
N LYS A 64 -14.88 9.45 -0.24
CA LYS A 64 -15.95 9.49 0.77
C LYS A 64 -16.28 10.93 1.19
N ALA A 65 -15.28 11.77 1.43
CA ALA A 65 -15.49 13.17 1.77
C ALA A 65 -16.22 13.91 0.64
N GLY A 66 -15.78 13.71 -0.60
CA GLY A 66 -16.46 14.29 -1.77
C GLY A 66 -17.91 13.85 -1.91
N VAL A 67 -18.21 12.54 -1.75
CA VAL A 67 -19.58 12.06 -1.85
C VAL A 67 -20.44 12.52 -0.69
N GLN A 68 -19.89 12.64 0.51
CA GLN A 68 -20.61 13.16 1.69
C GLN A 68 -21.02 14.62 1.50
N TYR A 69 -20.14 15.45 0.93
CA TYR A 69 -20.49 16.83 0.58
C TYR A 69 -21.61 16.86 -0.44
N GLY A 70 -21.48 16.12 -1.55
CA GLY A 70 -22.45 16.13 -2.63
C GLY A 70 -23.80 15.50 -2.25
N ALA A 71 -23.81 14.53 -1.35
CA ALA A 71 -25.02 13.84 -0.94
C ALA A 71 -25.96 14.66 -0.03
N GLN A 72 -25.49 15.81 0.49
CA GLN A 72 -26.29 16.66 1.39
C GLN A 72 -27.49 17.30 0.70
N SER A 73 -27.41 17.58 -0.59
CA SER A 73 -28.51 18.15 -1.35
C SER A 73 -28.31 17.94 -2.86
N GLY A 74 -29.41 18.04 -3.63
CA GLY A 74 -29.32 18.03 -5.10
C GLY A 74 -28.44 19.14 -5.67
N THR A 75 -28.38 20.29 -5.02
CA THR A 75 -27.50 21.42 -5.44
C THR A 75 -26.04 21.05 -5.24
N ASN A 76 -25.69 20.49 -4.09
CA ASN A 76 -24.30 20.05 -3.80
C ASN A 76 -23.90 18.88 -4.71
N ALA A 77 -24.83 17.99 -5.06
CA ALA A 77 -24.58 16.90 -5.97
C ALA A 77 -24.19 17.35 -7.39
N ALA A 78 -24.65 18.52 -7.80
CA ALA A 78 -24.31 19.16 -9.08
C ALA A 78 -23.04 20.03 -8.97
N ASP A 79 -22.59 20.38 -7.78
CA ASP A 79 -21.40 21.20 -7.53
C ASP A 79 -20.11 20.35 -7.56
N THR A 80 -19.62 20.08 -8.76
CA THR A 80 -18.39 19.30 -8.96
C THR A 80 -17.16 19.96 -8.33
N THR A 81 -17.14 21.29 -8.27
CA THR A 81 -16.03 22.05 -7.67
C THR A 81 -15.99 21.88 -6.15
N GLY A 82 -17.14 21.98 -5.50
CA GLY A 82 -17.28 21.73 -4.06
C GLY A 82 -16.94 20.28 -3.69
N ILE A 83 -17.37 19.31 -4.51
CA ILE A 83 -17.02 17.89 -4.33
C ILE A 83 -15.49 17.69 -4.42
N GLN A 84 -14.83 18.27 -5.43
CA GLN A 84 -13.38 18.19 -5.58
C GLN A 84 -12.65 18.85 -4.40
N HIS A 85 -13.11 20.01 -3.97
CA HIS A 85 -12.54 20.73 -2.84
C HIS A 85 -12.67 19.90 -1.54
N ALA A 86 -13.84 19.33 -1.27
CA ALA A 86 -14.05 18.46 -0.12
C ALA A 86 -13.13 17.24 -0.14
N ALA A 87 -12.98 16.60 -1.30
CA ALA A 87 -12.06 15.47 -1.48
C ALA A 87 -10.59 15.86 -1.22
N THR A 88 -10.17 17.04 -1.71
CA THR A 88 -8.79 17.51 -1.54
C THR A 88 -8.48 17.89 -0.08
N LEU A 89 -9.44 18.43 0.65
CA LEU A 89 -9.27 18.78 2.06
C LEU A 89 -9.09 17.55 2.96
N ASP A 90 -9.70 16.43 2.59
CA ASP A 90 -9.62 15.17 3.35
C ASP A 90 -8.34 14.36 3.07
N ALA A 91 -7.61 14.71 2.03
CA ALA A 91 -6.36 14.05 1.62
C ALA A 91 -5.19 15.03 1.52
N PRO A 92 -4.79 15.71 2.62
CA PRO A 92 -3.80 16.78 2.59
C PRO A 92 -2.37 16.29 2.31
N ASN A 93 -2.11 15.00 2.54
CA ASN A 93 -0.77 14.43 2.41
C ASN A 93 -0.45 13.88 1.01
N ILE A 94 -1.46 13.79 0.15
CA ILE A 94 -1.31 13.28 -1.21
C ILE A 94 -1.81 14.29 -2.23
N THR A 95 -1.25 14.22 -3.43
CA THR A 95 -1.76 15.01 -4.56
C THR A 95 -2.80 14.19 -5.31
N LEU A 96 -4.07 14.55 -5.14
CA LEU A 96 -5.13 13.97 -5.94
C LEU A 96 -4.98 14.40 -7.40
N GLY A 97 -5.05 13.44 -8.30
CA GLY A 97 -5.14 13.68 -9.73
C GLY A 97 -6.56 14.08 -10.14
N THR A 98 -7.20 13.27 -10.96
CA THR A 98 -8.58 13.55 -11.38
C THR A 98 -9.59 13.09 -10.34
N THR A 99 -10.45 14.00 -9.90
CA THR A 99 -11.65 13.68 -9.12
C THR A 99 -12.87 13.87 -10.04
N THR A 100 -13.67 12.81 -10.17
CA THR A 100 -14.89 12.83 -10.99
C THR A 100 -16.10 12.51 -10.15
N ALA A 101 -17.20 13.24 -10.40
CA ALA A 101 -18.50 12.98 -9.81
C ALA A 101 -19.48 12.59 -10.90
N SER A 102 -20.29 11.59 -10.66
CA SER A 102 -21.34 11.14 -11.58
C SER A 102 -22.62 10.86 -10.82
N LEU A 103 -23.73 11.32 -11.40
CA LEU A 103 -25.08 11.03 -10.89
C LEU A 103 -25.66 9.85 -11.66
N SER A 104 -26.32 8.97 -10.93
CA SER A 104 -27.15 7.91 -11.48
C SER A 104 -28.48 7.89 -10.75
N TYR A 105 -29.48 7.36 -11.43
CA TYR A 105 -30.85 7.31 -10.92
C TYR A 105 -31.26 5.85 -10.79
N ILE A 106 -31.86 5.52 -9.68
CA ILE A 106 -32.41 4.21 -9.39
C ILE A 106 -33.81 4.36 -8.80
N CYS A 107 -34.68 3.44 -9.06
CA CYS A 107 -35.98 3.40 -8.39
C CYS A 107 -35.84 2.80 -6.99
N SER A 108 -36.66 3.20 -6.04
CA SER A 108 -36.59 2.73 -4.65
C SER A 108 -36.82 1.22 -4.48
N ASP A 109 -37.30 0.55 -5.52
CA ASP A 109 -37.46 -0.91 -5.61
C ASP A 109 -36.21 -1.61 -6.20
N GLY A 110 -35.16 -0.86 -6.52
CA GLY A 110 -33.92 -1.36 -7.11
C GLY A 110 -33.92 -1.49 -8.63
N THR A 111 -35.03 -1.14 -9.30
CA THR A 111 -35.12 -1.17 -10.77
C THR A 111 -34.50 0.11 -11.37
N THR A 112 -34.13 0.07 -12.65
CA THR A 112 -33.67 1.25 -13.38
C THR A 112 -34.85 2.04 -13.92
N PRO A 113 -34.90 3.38 -13.70
CA PRO A 113 -35.95 4.22 -14.27
C PRO A 113 -35.86 4.23 -15.80
N THR A 114 -37.01 4.29 -16.47
CA THR A 114 -37.09 4.26 -17.93
C THR A 114 -37.85 5.46 -18.46
N GLY A 115 -37.67 5.77 -19.75
CA GLY A 115 -38.40 6.84 -20.42
C GLY A 115 -37.72 8.22 -20.37
N THR A 116 -38.38 9.19 -21.01
CA THR A 116 -37.98 10.60 -21.04
C THR A 116 -39.22 11.46 -20.88
N PRO A 117 -39.46 12.05 -19.69
CA PRO A 117 -38.60 12.07 -18.50
C PRO A 117 -38.48 10.69 -17.83
N LEU A 118 -37.39 10.49 -17.04
CA LEU A 118 -37.15 9.27 -16.30
C LEU A 118 -38.32 8.99 -15.34
N ALA A 119 -38.83 7.78 -15.37
CA ALA A 119 -39.97 7.35 -14.55
C ALA A 119 -39.73 5.93 -14.00
N CYS A 120 -40.17 5.71 -12.77
CA CYS A 120 -40.30 4.42 -12.16
C CYS A 120 -41.74 3.91 -12.28
N LEU A 121 -42.00 2.68 -11.90
CA LEU A 121 -43.35 2.15 -11.80
C LEU A 121 -44.19 3.01 -10.86
N SER A 122 -45.52 3.01 -11.08
CA SER A 122 -46.44 3.83 -10.29
C SER A 122 -46.29 3.58 -8.79
N GLY A 123 -46.06 4.66 -8.03
CA GLY A 123 -45.85 4.62 -6.59
C GLY A 123 -44.41 4.37 -6.12
N VAL A 124 -43.46 4.19 -7.05
CA VAL A 124 -42.03 4.01 -6.75
C VAL A 124 -41.31 5.33 -6.96
N ALA A 125 -40.57 5.77 -5.95
CA ALA A 125 -39.80 7.03 -6.01
C ALA A 125 -38.49 6.82 -6.78
N ILE A 126 -38.03 7.89 -7.49
CA ILE A 126 -36.69 7.94 -8.06
C ILE A 126 -35.71 8.39 -6.98
N GLU A 127 -34.63 7.68 -6.83
CA GLU A 127 -33.54 7.99 -5.95
C GLU A 127 -32.31 8.41 -6.77
N THR A 128 -31.68 9.49 -6.36
CA THR A 128 -30.45 9.99 -6.98
C THR A 128 -29.27 9.42 -6.22
N ILE A 129 -28.37 8.77 -6.94
CA ILE A 129 -27.15 8.19 -6.41
C ILE A 129 -25.96 8.96 -6.96
N LEU A 130 -25.17 9.51 -6.07
CA LEU A 130 -23.89 10.18 -6.40
C LEU A 130 -22.75 9.18 -6.24
N THR A 131 -21.93 9.07 -7.26
CA THR A 131 -20.67 8.31 -7.23
C THR A 131 -19.51 9.27 -7.46
N VAL A 132 -18.58 9.30 -6.52
CA VAL A 132 -17.35 10.07 -6.62
C VAL A 132 -16.17 9.10 -6.77
N LYS A 133 -15.32 9.36 -7.76
CA LYS A 133 -14.09 8.63 -8.01
C LYS A 133 -12.91 9.60 -7.89
N THR A 134 -11.90 9.18 -7.16
CA THR A 134 -10.64 9.89 -6.98
C THR A 134 -9.49 9.03 -7.45
N GLN A 135 -8.40 9.64 -7.83
CA GLN A 135 -7.17 8.94 -8.18
C GLN A 135 -5.95 9.73 -7.70
N ALA A 136 -4.89 9.01 -7.37
CA ALA A 136 -3.58 9.57 -7.07
C ALA A 136 -2.50 8.70 -7.67
N THR A 137 -1.34 9.28 -7.97
CA THR A 137 -0.18 8.55 -8.48
C THR A 137 0.76 8.26 -7.33
N PHE A 138 0.92 7.00 -7.01
CA PHE A 138 1.92 6.54 -6.04
C PHE A 138 3.29 6.50 -6.70
N ASN A 139 4.29 7.10 -6.05
CA ASN A 139 5.68 7.06 -6.45
C ASN A 139 6.48 6.33 -5.37
N PRO A 140 6.97 5.11 -5.64
CA PRO A 140 7.79 4.37 -4.68
C PRO A 140 9.03 5.16 -4.25
N VAL A 141 9.35 5.14 -2.96
CA VAL A 141 10.56 5.76 -2.41
C VAL A 141 11.79 5.00 -2.88
N ILE A 142 11.67 3.67 -3.00
CA ILE A 142 12.76 2.80 -3.43
C ILE A 142 12.64 2.52 -4.91
N HIS A 143 13.59 3.05 -5.68
CA HIS A 143 13.66 2.79 -7.11
C HIS A 143 14.42 1.49 -7.37
N VAL A 144 13.68 0.42 -7.63
CA VAL A 144 14.26 -0.87 -8.01
C VAL A 144 14.36 -0.94 -9.53
N PRO A 145 15.54 -1.22 -10.10
CA PRO A 145 15.67 -1.46 -11.53
C PRO A 145 14.69 -2.57 -11.99
N PHE A 146 14.03 -2.35 -13.13
CA PHE A 146 13.04 -3.28 -13.73
C PHE A 146 11.66 -3.33 -13.07
N VAL A 147 11.37 -2.54 -12.03
CA VAL A 147 10.02 -2.37 -11.47
C VAL A 147 9.43 -1.06 -11.97
N THR A 148 8.13 -1.06 -12.30
CA THR A 148 7.44 0.17 -12.74
C THR A 148 7.54 1.25 -11.67
N PRO A 149 8.05 2.44 -12.03
CA PRO A 149 8.40 3.46 -11.04
C PRO A 149 7.18 4.14 -10.39
N ALA A 150 6.02 4.09 -11.03
CA ALA A 150 4.80 4.72 -10.53
C ALA A 150 3.56 3.96 -10.98
N PHE A 151 2.52 3.96 -10.15
CA PHE A 151 1.21 3.40 -10.51
C PHE A 151 0.08 4.24 -9.90
N THR A 152 -1.12 4.12 -10.46
CA THR A 152 -2.26 4.92 -10.05
C THR A 152 -3.11 4.15 -9.04
N LEU A 153 -3.39 4.80 -7.92
CA LEU A 153 -4.35 4.36 -6.93
C LEU A 153 -5.72 4.97 -7.23
N TYR A 154 -6.77 4.19 -7.01
CA TYR A 154 -8.14 4.60 -7.24
C TYR A 154 -8.96 4.48 -5.98
N GLY A 155 -9.74 5.52 -5.68
CA GLY A 155 -10.77 5.52 -4.65
C GLY A 155 -12.15 5.71 -5.28
N GLN A 156 -13.16 5.08 -4.71
CA GLN A 156 -14.55 5.28 -5.12
C GLN A 156 -15.47 5.23 -3.91
N ALA A 157 -16.41 6.14 -3.88
CA ALA A 157 -17.49 6.15 -2.91
C ALA A 157 -18.83 6.46 -3.60
N THR A 158 -19.90 5.89 -3.08
CA THR A 158 -21.24 6.04 -3.62
C THR A 158 -22.22 6.27 -2.49
N GLN A 159 -23.12 7.26 -2.64
CA GLN A 159 -24.11 7.60 -1.63
C GLN A 159 -25.39 8.12 -2.29
N LYS A 160 -26.53 7.87 -1.62
CA LYS A 160 -27.81 8.45 -2.00
C LYS A 160 -27.83 9.93 -1.63
N VAL A 161 -28.29 10.76 -2.57
CA VAL A 161 -28.45 12.21 -2.38
C VAL A 161 -29.75 12.46 -1.59
N LEU A 162 -29.66 13.32 -0.56
CA LEU A 162 -30.82 13.79 0.17
C LEU A 162 -31.62 14.74 -0.72
N GLN A 163 -32.91 14.48 -0.82
CA GLN A 163 -33.88 15.28 -1.57
C GLN A 163 -34.72 16.14 -0.63
#